data_bd689fbc39fbec7b9a294af35cffe698
#
_entry.id   bd689fbc39fbec7b9a294af35cffe698
#
_cell.length_a   1.000
_cell.length_b   1.000
_cell.length_c   1.000
_cell.angle_alpha   90.00
_cell.angle_beta   90.00
_cell.angle_gamma   90.00
#
_symmetry.space_group_name_H-M   'P 1'
#
loop_
_entity.id
_entity.type
_entity.pdbx_description
1 polymer ?
#
loop_
_entity_poly.entity_id
_entity_poly.type
_entity_poly.pdbx_seq_one_letter_code
_entity_poly.pdbx_strand_id
1 'polypeptide(L)'
;MDEPQSDPKIRKRRDDLTRFLRGEALAQGFDVCRITLPDSIPEAPGRLHAFVEAGRHGTMAWMEETKERRGDPRVLWSDVRSIVMFGMNYGPDEDPRLLQAEPDKAAISVYARNRDYHDVIKGRLKEVATRFAAKAGADVK
;
A
#
# COMPACT_ATOMS: atom_id res chain seq x y z
N MET A 1 -30.28 -10.45 -13.14
CA MET A 1 -29.51 -11.07 -12.04
C MET A 1 -29.18 -9.94 -11.07
N ASP A 2 -29.95 -9.85 -9.97
CA ASP A 2 -29.74 -8.80 -8.97
C ASP A 2 -28.39 -9.01 -8.29
N GLU A 3 -27.52 -8.00 -8.32
CA GLU A 3 -26.22 -8.03 -7.64
C GLU A 3 -26.42 -8.18 -6.12
N PRO A 4 -25.66 -9.05 -5.44
CA PRO A 4 -25.73 -9.22 -3.99
C PRO A 4 -25.28 -7.99 -3.18
N GLN A 5 -24.97 -6.88 -3.87
CA GLN A 5 -24.62 -5.60 -3.26
C GLN A 5 -25.82 -4.79 -2.75
N SER A 6 -27.04 -5.21 -3.02
CA SER A 6 -28.26 -4.46 -2.68
C SER A 6 -28.82 -4.75 -1.28
N ASP A 7 -28.37 -5.79 -0.58
CA ASP A 7 -28.84 -6.05 0.80
C ASP A 7 -28.37 -4.94 1.75
N PRO A 8 -29.29 -4.19 2.39
CA PRO A 8 -28.96 -3.12 3.32
C PRO A 8 -28.06 -3.57 4.48
N LYS A 9 -28.17 -4.82 4.93
CA LYS A 9 -27.32 -5.38 6.00
C LYS A 9 -25.88 -5.56 5.53
N ILE A 10 -25.68 -6.07 4.32
CA ILE A 10 -24.36 -6.26 3.71
C ILE A 10 -23.70 -4.90 3.50
N ARG A 11 -24.44 -3.93 2.96
CA ARG A 11 -23.94 -2.57 2.74
C ARG A 11 -23.54 -1.91 4.07
N LYS A 12 -24.39 -1.98 5.08
CA LYS A 12 -24.09 -1.42 6.41
C LYS A 12 -22.82 -2.05 7.00
N ARG A 13 -22.69 -3.38 6.95
CA ARG A 13 -21.51 -4.09 7.43
C ARG A 13 -20.23 -3.63 6.70
N ARG A 14 -20.28 -3.51 5.38
CA ARG A 14 -19.17 -3.01 4.56
C ARG A 14 -18.77 -1.60 4.97
N ASP A 15 -19.73 -0.71 5.16
CA ASP A 15 -19.49 0.68 5.53
C ASP A 15 -18.91 0.78 6.95
N ASP A 16 -19.37 -0.05 7.88
CA ASP A 16 -18.84 -0.13 9.25
C ASP A 16 -17.41 -0.67 9.26
N LEU A 17 -17.09 -1.71 8.49
CA LEU A 17 -15.74 -2.24 8.35
C LEU A 17 -14.80 -1.23 7.69
N THR A 18 -15.26 -0.53 6.66
CA THR A 18 -14.49 0.52 5.99
C THR A 18 -14.15 1.66 6.94
N ARG A 19 -15.11 2.09 7.74
CA ARG A 19 -14.93 3.15 8.74
C ARG A 19 -13.94 2.71 9.83
N PHE A 20 -14.10 1.49 10.32
CA PHE A 20 -13.18 0.91 11.29
C PHE A 20 -11.75 0.86 10.76
N LEU A 21 -11.54 0.31 9.55
CA LEU A 21 -10.22 0.22 8.93
C LEU A 21 -9.54 1.58 8.78
N ARG A 22 -10.29 2.58 8.32
CA ARG A 22 -9.76 3.96 8.19
C ARG A 22 -9.39 4.57 9.53
N GLY A 23 -10.21 4.32 10.56
CA GLY A 23 -9.92 4.76 11.92
C GLY A 23 -8.65 4.13 12.49
N GLU A 24 -8.47 2.81 12.30
CA GLU A 24 -7.26 2.10 12.72
C GLU A 24 -6.02 2.57 11.95
N ALA A 25 -6.14 2.81 10.64
CA ALA A 25 -5.05 3.36 9.84
C ALA A 25 -4.58 4.72 10.38
N LEU A 26 -5.53 5.62 10.64
CA LEU A 26 -5.24 6.94 11.20
C LEU A 26 -4.61 6.82 12.60
N ALA A 27 -5.14 5.96 13.46
CA ALA A 27 -4.61 5.71 14.80
C ALA A 27 -3.17 5.17 14.78
N GLN A 28 -2.79 4.43 13.74
CA GLN A 28 -1.43 3.96 13.51
C GLN A 28 -0.54 4.97 12.77
N GLY A 29 -1.04 6.18 12.48
CA GLY A 29 -0.30 7.28 11.88
C GLY A 29 -0.16 7.20 10.37
N PHE A 30 -1.07 6.53 9.67
CA PHE A 30 -1.20 6.64 8.23
C PHE A 30 -2.07 7.86 7.88
N ASP A 31 -1.62 8.67 6.94
CA ASP A 31 -2.35 9.86 6.46
C ASP A 31 -3.42 9.49 5.45
N VAL A 32 -3.21 8.41 4.71
CA VAL A 32 -4.12 7.96 3.65
C VAL A 32 -4.41 6.47 3.78
N CYS A 33 -5.70 6.12 3.68
CA CYS A 33 -6.18 4.76 3.54
C CYS A 33 -7.22 4.72 2.41
N ARG A 34 -6.94 3.95 1.35
CA ARG A 34 -7.83 3.76 0.19
C ARG A 34 -8.06 2.28 -0.05
N ILE A 35 -9.25 1.95 -0.52
CA ILE A 35 -9.66 0.57 -0.81
C ILE A 35 -10.00 0.49 -2.28
N THR A 36 -9.51 -0.55 -2.96
CA THR A 36 -9.77 -0.81 -4.37
C THR A 36 -9.99 -2.30 -4.62
N LEU A 37 -10.36 -2.66 -5.82
CA LEU A 37 -10.50 -4.04 -6.27
C LEU A 37 -9.16 -4.55 -6.82
N PRO A 38 -8.94 -5.88 -6.81
CA PRO A 38 -7.71 -6.47 -7.35
C PRO A 38 -7.47 -6.19 -8.83
N ASP A 39 -8.51 -5.93 -9.60
CA ASP A 39 -8.52 -5.67 -11.04
C ASP A 39 -8.73 -4.21 -11.42
N SER A 40 -8.57 -3.29 -10.47
CA SER A 40 -8.78 -1.85 -10.73
C SER A 40 -7.82 -1.23 -11.73
N ILE A 41 -6.70 -1.90 -12.02
CA ILE A 41 -5.70 -1.45 -13.00
C ILE A 41 -5.40 -2.61 -13.95
N PRO A 42 -6.30 -2.92 -14.89
CA PRO A 42 -6.21 -4.09 -15.75
C PRO A 42 -4.97 -4.08 -16.67
N GLU A 43 -4.43 -2.92 -16.97
CA GLU A 43 -3.22 -2.77 -17.78
C GLU A 43 -1.90 -2.92 -17.00
N ALA A 44 -1.94 -3.01 -15.66
CA ALA A 44 -0.72 -3.06 -14.82
C ALA A 44 0.17 -4.28 -15.16
N PRO A 45 -0.35 -5.50 -15.34
CA PRO A 45 0.47 -6.66 -15.71
C PRO A 45 1.22 -6.45 -17.03
N GLY A 46 0.53 -5.99 -18.06
CA GLY A 46 1.13 -5.73 -19.37
C GLY A 46 2.20 -4.64 -19.34
N ARG A 47 1.96 -3.55 -18.58
CA ARG A 47 2.94 -2.48 -18.41
C ARG A 47 4.18 -2.95 -17.65
N LEU A 48 4.01 -3.75 -16.60
CA LEU A 48 5.13 -4.32 -15.85
C LEU A 48 5.95 -5.26 -16.73
N HIS A 49 5.30 -6.11 -17.51
CA HIS A 49 5.96 -7.03 -18.43
C HIS A 49 6.82 -6.26 -19.46
N ALA A 50 6.23 -5.28 -20.13
CA ALA A 50 6.96 -4.44 -21.09
C ALA A 50 8.13 -3.66 -20.45
N PHE A 51 7.97 -3.21 -19.19
CA PHE A 51 9.03 -2.54 -18.45
C PHE A 51 10.23 -3.47 -18.19
N VAL A 52 9.95 -4.71 -17.77
CA VAL A 52 10.98 -5.72 -17.49
C VAL A 52 11.65 -6.17 -18.79
N GLU A 53 10.89 -6.47 -19.85
CA GLU A 53 11.45 -6.86 -21.16
C GLU A 53 12.36 -5.79 -21.77
N ALA A 54 12.05 -4.52 -21.57
CA ALA A 54 12.89 -3.41 -21.99
C ALA A 54 14.13 -3.20 -21.10
N GLY A 55 14.39 -4.08 -20.12
CA GLY A 55 15.54 -3.99 -19.21
C GLY A 55 15.51 -2.78 -18.26
N ARG A 56 14.36 -2.10 -18.13
CA ARG A 56 14.25 -0.86 -17.35
C ARG A 56 14.33 -1.07 -15.84
N HIS A 57 14.23 -2.33 -15.39
CA HIS A 57 14.41 -2.71 -13.98
C HIS A 57 15.90 -2.66 -13.54
N GLY A 58 16.85 -2.53 -14.50
CA GLY A 58 18.28 -2.43 -14.20
C GLY A 58 18.77 -3.64 -13.39
N THR A 59 19.42 -3.40 -12.26
CA THR A 59 19.96 -4.46 -11.40
C THR A 59 18.92 -5.04 -10.40
N MET A 60 17.66 -4.66 -10.51
CA MET A 60 16.60 -5.14 -9.61
C MET A 60 16.03 -6.50 -10.11
N ALA A 61 16.84 -7.55 -10.08
CA ALA A 61 16.45 -8.88 -10.55
C ALA A 61 15.17 -9.42 -9.91
N TRP A 62 14.93 -9.07 -8.65
CA TRP A 62 13.71 -9.44 -7.92
C TRP A 62 12.41 -8.96 -8.62
N MET A 63 12.47 -7.92 -9.43
CA MET A 63 11.31 -7.41 -10.16
C MET A 63 10.92 -8.36 -11.31
N GLU A 64 11.90 -8.92 -12.01
CA GLU A 64 11.69 -9.95 -13.03
C GLU A 64 11.21 -11.26 -12.41
N GLU A 65 11.91 -11.75 -11.38
CA GLU A 65 11.58 -13.00 -10.69
C GLU A 65 10.17 -13.04 -10.11
N THR A 66 9.64 -11.87 -9.74
CA THR A 66 8.34 -11.76 -9.07
C THR A 66 7.28 -11.04 -9.89
N LYS A 67 7.50 -10.87 -11.20
CA LYS A 67 6.63 -10.07 -12.07
C LYS A 67 5.17 -10.52 -12.08
N GLU A 68 4.92 -11.83 -12.08
CA GLU A 68 3.56 -12.38 -12.13
C GLU A 68 2.75 -11.95 -10.90
N ARG A 69 3.27 -12.20 -9.70
CA ARG A 69 2.57 -11.84 -8.45
C ARG A 69 2.47 -10.32 -8.22
N ARG A 70 3.35 -9.54 -8.89
CA ARG A 70 3.30 -8.07 -8.86
C ARG A 70 2.29 -7.52 -9.85
N GLY A 71 2.07 -8.24 -10.93
CA GLY A 71 1.10 -7.88 -11.95
C GLY A 71 -0.34 -8.16 -11.51
N ASP A 72 -0.57 -9.26 -10.80
CA ASP A 72 -1.90 -9.65 -10.35
C ASP A 72 -1.88 -10.08 -8.87
N PRO A 73 -2.59 -9.36 -7.99
CA PRO A 73 -2.73 -9.74 -6.59
C PRO A 73 -3.30 -11.14 -6.36
N ARG A 74 -4.07 -11.69 -7.30
CA ARG A 74 -4.65 -13.03 -7.20
C ARG A 74 -3.61 -14.14 -7.33
N VAL A 75 -2.47 -13.87 -7.95
CA VAL A 75 -1.33 -14.79 -7.97
C VAL A 75 -0.72 -14.95 -6.57
N LEU A 76 -0.75 -13.88 -5.76
CA LEU A 76 -0.30 -13.93 -4.38
C LEU A 76 -1.35 -14.56 -3.45
N TRP A 77 -2.62 -14.27 -3.70
CA TRP A 77 -3.76 -14.75 -2.91
C TRP A 77 -5.02 -14.85 -3.77
N SER A 78 -5.38 -16.06 -4.15
CA SER A 78 -6.53 -16.34 -5.06
C SER A 78 -7.86 -15.79 -4.56
N ASP A 79 -8.06 -15.78 -3.24
CA ASP A 79 -9.31 -15.36 -2.60
C ASP A 79 -9.36 -13.86 -2.28
N VAL A 80 -8.37 -13.08 -2.74
CA VAL A 80 -8.38 -11.63 -2.51
C VAL A 80 -9.62 -10.97 -3.10
N ARG A 81 -10.30 -10.15 -2.29
CA ARG A 81 -11.51 -9.41 -2.69
C ARG A 81 -11.30 -7.91 -2.74
N SER A 82 -10.37 -7.41 -1.94
CA SER A 82 -10.08 -5.98 -1.85
C SER A 82 -8.60 -5.77 -1.59
N ILE A 83 -8.07 -4.70 -2.14
CA ILE A 83 -6.71 -4.21 -1.87
C ILE A 83 -6.84 -2.94 -1.04
N VAL A 84 -6.08 -2.87 0.04
CA VAL A 84 -6.00 -1.67 0.87
C VAL A 84 -4.63 -1.02 0.67
N MET A 85 -4.65 0.25 0.29
CA MET A 85 -3.45 1.06 0.08
C MET A 85 -3.34 2.08 1.21
N PHE A 86 -2.16 2.16 1.80
CA PHE A 86 -1.84 3.12 2.84
C PHE A 86 -0.78 4.09 2.36
N GLY A 87 -0.88 5.34 2.78
CA GLY A 87 0.12 6.37 2.56
C GLY A 87 0.52 7.01 3.88
N MET A 88 1.81 7.30 4.02
CA MET A 88 2.38 7.99 5.16
C MET A 88 3.26 9.11 4.65
N ASN A 89 3.01 10.32 5.11
CA ASN A 89 3.87 11.45 4.80
C ASN A 89 5.19 11.33 5.57
N TYR A 90 6.29 11.49 4.87
CA TYR A 90 7.64 11.57 5.45
C TYR A 90 8.36 12.87 5.10
N GLY A 91 7.62 13.83 4.51
CA GLY A 91 8.17 15.14 4.19
C GLY A 91 8.70 15.86 5.44
N PRO A 92 9.82 16.57 5.34
CA PRO A 92 10.35 17.35 6.46
C PRO A 92 9.51 18.62 6.68
N ASP A 93 9.52 19.13 7.91
CA ASP A 93 8.93 20.42 8.26
C ASP A 93 9.75 21.59 7.68
N GLU A 94 11.03 21.37 7.41
CA GLU A 94 11.95 22.35 6.81
C GLU A 94 12.02 22.17 5.29
N ASP A 95 12.22 23.28 4.57
CA ASP A 95 12.46 23.22 3.13
C ASP A 95 13.82 22.54 2.84
N PRO A 96 13.85 21.34 2.23
CA PRO A 96 15.08 20.61 2.00
C PRO A 96 16.04 21.31 1.03
N ARG A 97 15.56 22.31 0.28
CA ARG A 97 16.37 23.11 -0.66
C ARG A 97 17.27 24.13 0.04
N LEU A 98 17.01 24.45 1.32
CA LEU A 98 17.85 25.37 2.08
C LEU A 98 19.29 24.88 2.18
N LEU A 99 19.52 23.55 2.22
CA LEU A 99 20.85 22.96 2.20
C LEU A 99 21.63 23.20 0.90
N GLN A 100 20.95 23.51 -0.21
CA GLN A 100 21.62 23.82 -1.48
C GLN A 100 22.39 25.15 -1.43
N ALA A 101 22.05 26.03 -0.50
CA ALA A 101 22.77 27.29 -0.29
C ALA A 101 24.06 27.10 0.53
N GLU A 102 24.33 25.92 1.06
CA GLU A 102 25.46 25.57 1.89
C GLU A 102 26.36 24.53 1.20
N PRO A 103 27.27 24.95 0.29
CA PRO A 103 28.03 24.05 -0.58
C PRO A 103 29.02 23.15 0.17
N ASP A 104 29.33 23.47 1.42
CA ASP A 104 30.17 22.68 2.34
C ASP A 104 29.40 21.58 3.10
N LYS A 105 28.10 21.53 2.94
CA LYS A 105 27.24 20.51 3.59
C LYS A 105 26.68 19.49 2.60
N ALA A 106 26.73 18.22 2.99
CA ALA A 106 26.06 17.17 2.26
C ALA A 106 24.58 17.10 2.62
N ALA A 107 23.72 16.88 1.62
CA ALA A 107 22.30 16.63 1.82
C ALA A 107 22.03 15.13 1.95
N ILE A 108 21.37 14.73 3.02
CA ILE A 108 20.88 13.37 3.22
C ILE A 108 19.36 13.35 2.96
N SER A 109 18.92 12.44 2.11
CA SER A 109 17.49 12.26 1.83
C SER A 109 16.69 12.02 3.11
N VAL A 110 15.52 12.64 3.20
CA VAL A 110 14.70 12.64 4.42
C VAL A 110 14.37 11.23 4.90
N TYR A 111 14.06 10.32 3.96
CA TYR A 111 13.75 8.93 4.29
C TYR A 111 14.91 8.17 4.95
N ALA A 112 16.15 8.64 4.75
CA ALA A 112 17.37 7.99 5.26
C ALA A 112 17.91 8.61 6.55
N ARG A 113 17.28 9.68 7.08
CA ARG A 113 17.79 10.43 8.23
C ARG A 113 17.58 9.77 9.57
N ASN A 114 16.59 8.88 9.67
CA ASN A 114 16.15 8.31 10.94
C ASN A 114 16.12 6.77 10.85
N ARG A 115 15.20 6.18 11.60
CA ARG A 115 14.95 4.75 11.59
C ARG A 115 14.48 4.28 10.22
N ASP A 116 14.84 3.06 9.83
CA ASP A 116 14.36 2.44 8.59
C ASP A 116 12.83 2.46 8.52
N TYR A 117 12.32 3.18 7.51
CA TYR A 117 10.88 3.34 7.33
C TYR A 117 10.18 2.02 7.00
N HIS A 118 10.88 1.04 6.41
CA HIS A 118 10.31 -0.28 6.13
C HIS A 118 9.85 -0.96 7.42
N ASP A 119 10.67 -0.92 8.48
CA ASP A 119 10.34 -1.52 9.77
C ASP A 119 9.19 -0.78 10.45
N VAL A 120 9.18 0.54 10.36
CA VAL A 120 8.11 1.39 10.93
C VAL A 120 6.77 1.08 10.26
N ILE A 121 6.73 1.15 8.93
CA ILE A 121 5.51 0.90 8.15
C ILE A 121 5.04 -0.54 8.34
N LYS A 122 5.94 -1.52 8.25
CA LYS A 122 5.61 -2.94 8.41
C LYS A 122 5.02 -3.24 9.79
N GLY A 123 5.56 -2.66 10.84
CA GLY A 123 5.02 -2.80 12.20
C GLY A 123 3.59 -2.27 12.29
N ARG A 124 3.36 -1.06 11.81
CA ARG A 124 2.04 -0.40 11.81
C ARG A 124 1.02 -1.14 10.94
N LEU A 125 1.43 -1.61 9.76
CA LEU A 125 0.57 -2.43 8.89
C LEU A 125 0.12 -3.71 9.57
N LYS A 126 1.01 -4.41 10.28
CA LYS A 126 0.66 -5.62 11.03
C LYS A 126 -0.39 -5.34 12.11
N GLU A 127 -0.28 -4.23 12.84
CA GLU A 127 -1.27 -3.84 13.85
C GLU A 127 -2.63 -3.59 13.22
N VAL A 128 -2.70 -2.81 12.15
CA VAL A 128 -3.94 -2.56 11.42
C VAL A 128 -4.54 -3.87 10.91
N ALA A 129 -3.73 -4.72 10.28
CA ALA A 129 -4.17 -5.99 9.72
C ALA A 129 -4.73 -6.93 10.79
N THR A 130 -4.04 -7.08 11.92
CA THR A 130 -4.48 -7.93 13.04
C THR A 130 -5.82 -7.47 13.61
N ARG A 131 -5.97 -6.17 13.87
CA ARG A 131 -7.21 -5.61 14.41
C ARG A 131 -8.35 -5.70 13.40
N PHE A 132 -8.06 -5.44 12.13
CA PHE A 132 -9.06 -5.54 11.08
C PHE A 132 -9.52 -6.98 10.85
N ALA A 133 -8.62 -7.96 10.82
CA ALA A 133 -8.94 -9.38 10.70
C ALA A 133 -9.89 -9.82 11.84
N ALA A 134 -9.56 -9.45 13.08
CA ALA A 134 -10.40 -9.76 14.25
C ALA A 134 -11.80 -9.12 14.13
N LYS A 135 -11.89 -7.86 13.69
CA LYS A 135 -13.17 -7.15 13.50
C LYS A 135 -14.00 -7.70 12.35
N ALA A 136 -13.34 -8.05 11.25
CA ALA A 136 -14.00 -8.56 10.05
C ALA A 136 -14.41 -10.04 10.17
N GLY A 137 -13.69 -10.82 10.99
CA GLY A 137 -13.79 -12.27 11.02
C GLY A 137 -13.36 -12.88 9.69
N ALA A 138 -12.32 -12.34 9.05
CA ALA A 138 -11.82 -12.71 7.74
C ALA A 138 -10.29 -12.61 7.69
N ASP A 139 -9.70 -13.37 6.78
CA ASP A 139 -8.25 -13.37 6.60
C ASP A 139 -7.76 -12.06 5.95
N VAL A 140 -6.54 -11.69 6.31
CA VAL A 140 -5.79 -10.55 5.78
C VAL A 140 -4.35 -10.99 5.50
N LYS A 141 -3.84 -10.65 4.32
CA LYS A 141 -2.45 -10.88 3.91
C LYS A 141 -1.74 -9.57 3.59
#